data_4611fbd783384b5ec04abdfacd92f769
#
_entry.id   4611fbd783384b5ec04abdfacd92f769
#
_cell.length_a   1.000
_cell.length_b   1.000
_cell.length_c   1.000
_cell.angle_alpha   90.00
_cell.angle_beta   90.00
_cell.angle_gamma   90.00
#
_symmetry.space_group_name_H-M   'P 1'
#
loop_
_entity.id
_entity.type
_entity.pdbx_description
1 polymer ?
#
loop_
_entity_poly.entity_id
_entity_poly.type
_entity_poly.pdbx_seq_one_letter_code
_entity_poly.pdbx_strand_id
1 'polypeptide(L)'
;MIRRKTAVKLSTAIITILVILLVVSVFATELVFKNEYNKRDKNDIYWNYDKILQKPYKYLKIVGGNVTNIIFEPGKNPSVRILKRWESFKEHNNVTACVKNDTLYLTFKNKYNNINEKDWMQSEVLVRLFAPQLLSVDGSNTNFELQKMKQRSISINLKGKSRLEVETYNHDFDTLNVVQRDSSQVIFEMSPDLFGSSMMHFNNVSANMTGYTLLDVGRSYIDHIKLNISDSSAVILSGKSIRAIPK
;
A
#
# COMPACT_ATOMS: atom_id res chain seq x y z
N MET A 1 -58.97 -12.13 -54.39
CA MET A 1 -57.59 -12.21 -53.82
C MET A 1 -57.65 -11.79 -52.34
N ILE A 2 -57.76 -12.78 -51.43
CA ILE A 2 -58.00 -12.51 -49.98
C ILE A 2 -56.63 -12.35 -49.32
N ARG A 3 -56.32 -11.11 -48.86
CA ARG A 3 -55.14 -10.82 -48.03
C ARG A 3 -55.36 -11.46 -46.67
N ARG A 4 -54.69 -12.58 -46.38
CA ARG A 4 -54.56 -13.11 -45.02
C ARG A 4 -53.76 -12.13 -44.20
N LYS A 5 -54.38 -11.39 -43.30
CA LYS A 5 -53.72 -10.65 -42.24
C LYS A 5 -53.14 -11.69 -41.28
N THR A 6 -51.81 -11.84 -41.30
CA THR A 6 -51.10 -12.63 -40.29
C THR A 6 -51.21 -11.93 -38.97
N ALA A 7 -52.06 -12.38 -38.08
CA ALA A 7 -52.14 -11.91 -36.71
C ALA A 7 -50.92 -12.45 -35.97
N VAL A 8 -49.98 -11.56 -35.62
CA VAL A 8 -48.85 -11.91 -34.77
C VAL A 8 -49.38 -12.27 -33.39
N LYS A 9 -49.08 -13.45 -32.89
CA LYS A 9 -49.49 -13.85 -31.53
C LYS A 9 -48.88 -12.91 -30.52
N LEU A 10 -49.64 -12.51 -29.50
CA LEU A 10 -49.23 -11.55 -28.45
C LEU A 10 -47.89 -11.96 -27.81
N SER A 11 -47.68 -13.25 -27.59
CA SER A 11 -46.44 -13.79 -27.07
C SER A 11 -45.20 -13.52 -27.96
N THR A 12 -45.38 -13.61 -29.29
CA THR A 12 -44.33 -13.30 -30.26
C THR A 12 -43.97 -11.80 -30.23
N ALA A 13 -44.97 -10.95 -30.11
CA ALA A 13 -44.75 -9.51 -29.99
C ALA A 13 -43.96 -9.14 -28.69
N ILE A 14 -44.36 -9.75 -27.57
CA ILE A 14 -43.67 -9.55 -26.28
C ILE A 14 -42.20 -10.03 -26.36
N ILE A 15 -41.94 -11.22 -26.89
CA ILE A 15 -40.58 -11.72 -27.03
C ILE A 15 -39.74 -10.82 -27.93
N THR A 16 -40.32 -10.34 -29.05
CA THR A 16 -39.62 -9.41 -29.95
C THR A 16 -39.23 -8.11 -29.24
N ILE A 17 -40.14 -7.54 -28.45
CA ILE A 17 -39.87 -6.33 -27.65
C ILE A 17 -38.76 -6.58 -26.64
N LEU A 18 -38.79 -7.71 -25.92
CA LEU A 18 -37.76 -8.07 -24.94
C LEU A 18 -36.36 -8.24 -25.60
N VAL A 19 -36.30 -8.86 -26.77
CA VAL A 19 -35.04 -9.00 -27.53
C VAL A 19 -34.52 -7.63 -27.96
N ILE A 20 -35.39 -6.75 -28.46
CA ILE A 20 -34.99 -5.38 -28.84
C ILE A 20 -34.46 -4.61 -27.62
N LEU A 21 -35.15 -4.67 -26.48
CA LEU A 21 -34.70 -4.02 -25.24
C LEU A 21 -33.33 -4.55 -24.77
N LEU A 22 -33.14 -5.87 -24.86
CA LEU A 22 -31.86 -6.49 -24.51
C LEU A 22 -30.72 -5.99 -25.43
N VAL A 23 -30.95 -5.97 -26.74
CA VAL A 23 -29.96 -5.45 -27.71
C VAL A 23 -29.65 -3.98 -27.44
N VAL A 24 -30.67 -3.15 -27.25
CA VAL A 24 -30.49 -1.71 -26.94
C VAL A 24 -29.72 -1.53 -25.62
N SER A 25 -29.99 -2.33 -24.59
CA SER A 25 -29.29 -2.25 -23.32
C SER A 25 -27.81 -2.59 -23.45
N VAL A 26 -27.48 -3.62 -24.25
CA VAL A 26 -26.09 -4.01 -24.53
C VAL A 26 -25.34 -2.87 -25.24
N PHE A 27 -25.90 -2.28 -26.29
CA PHE A 27 -25.30 -1.14 -26.98
C PHE A 27 -25.14 0.09 -26.09
N ALA A 28 -26.14 0.39 -25.26
CA ALA A 28 -26.06 1.50 -24.31
C ALA A 28 -24.93 1.30 -23.30
N THR A 29 -24.78 0.08 -22.78
CA THR A 29 -23.68 -0.29 -21.84
C THR A 29 -22.31 -0.16 -22.52
N GLU A 30 -22.20 -0.63 -23.76
CA GLU A 30 -20.95 -0.52 -24.54
C GLU A 30 -20.55 0.93 -24.77
N LEU A 31 -21.50 1.79 -25.11
CA LEU A 31 -21.24 3.24 -25.28
C LEU A 31 -20.79 3.90 -23.99
N VAL A 32 -21.37 3.54 -22.85
CA VAL A 32 -20.95 4.03 -21.53
C VAL A 32 -19.52 3.58 -21.23
N PHE A 33 -19.21 2.29 -21.41
CA PHE A 33 -17.86 1.77 -21.19
C PHE A 33 -16.83 2.42 -22.11
N LYS A 34 -17.15 2.58 -23.40
CA LYS A 34 -16.27 3.26 -24.36
C LYS A 34 -16.01 4.72 -23.96
N ASN A 35 -17.03 5.42 -23.48
CA ASN A 35 -16.89 6.80 -23.03
C ASN A 35 -16.00 6.88 -21.77
N GLU A 36 -16.23 6.01 -20.77
CA GLU A 36 -15.38 5.93 -19.58
C GLU A 36 -13.94 5.52 -19.91
N TYR A 37 -13.75 4.58 -20.84
CA TYR A 37 -12.41 4.18 -21.30
C TYR A 37 -11.67 5.34 -21.98
N ASN A 38 -12.36 6.13 -22.79
CA ASN A 38 -11.76 7.28 -23.50
C ASN A 38 -11.40 8.46 -22.56
N LYS A 39 -12.08 8.58 -21.41
CA LYS A 39 -11.75 9.57 -20.38
C LYS A 39 -10.52 9.22 -19.55
N ARG A 40 -10.03 7.98 -19.64
CA ARG A 40 -8.86 7.53 -18.89
C ARG A 40 -7.59 8.14 -19.46
N ASP A 41 -6.71 8.62 -18.59
CA ASP A 41 -5.34 8.92 -18.96
C ASP A 41 -4.61 7.59 -19.22
N LYS A 42 -4.38 7.27 -20.49
CA LYS A 42 -3.73 6.02 -20.91
C LYS A 42 -2.25 5.95 -20.51
N ASN A 43 -1.65 7.07 -20.15
CA ASN A 43 -0.27 7.16 -19.71
C ASN A 43 -0.15 7.01 -18.18
N ASP A 44 -1.26 7.08 -17.43
CA ASP A 44 -1.26 6.89 -15.99
C ASP A 44 -1.62 5.44 -15.64
N ILE A 45 -0.60 4.64 -15.30
CA ILE A 45 -0.80 3.23 -14.90
C ILE A 45 -1.71 3.09 -13.67
N TYR A 46 -1.88 4.17 -12.90
CA TYR A 46 -2.77 4.25 -11.73
C TYR A 46 -4.06 5.01 -12.05
N TRP A 47 -4.59 4.89 -13.25
CA TRP A 47 -5.81 5.57 -13.71
C TRP A 47 -7.05 5.25 -12.85
N ASN A 48 -7.03 4.11 -12.15
CA ASN A 48 -8.08 3.68 -11.21
C ASN A 48 -7.96 4.31 -9.81
N TYR A 49 -6.98 5.19 -9.60
CA TYR A 49 -6.80 5.96 -8.37
C TYR A 49 -7.03 7.44 -8.61
N ASP A 50 -7.66 8.11 -7.66
CA ASP A 50 -7.76 9.56 -7.64
C ASP A 50 -6.64 10.21 -6.85
N LYS A 51 -6.07 11.28 -7.39
CA LYS A 51 -5.05 12.08 -6.71
C LYS A 51 -5.73 13.05 -5.75
N ILE A 52 -5.63 12.79 -4.45
CA ILE A 52 -6.24 13.63 -3.41
C ILE A 52 -5.29 14.71 -2.88
N LEU A 53 -3.98 14.53 -3.08
CA LEU A 53 -2.96 15.48 -2.65
C LEU A 53 -1.77 15.43 -3.61
N GLN A 54 -1.22 16.62 -3.96
CA GLN A 54 -0.03 16.78 -4.81
C GLN A 54 0.88 17.83 -4.19
N LYS A 55 1.52 17.48 -3.08
CA LYS A 55 2.47 18.36 -2.38
C LYS A 55 3.74 17.56 -2.03
N PRO A 56 4.93 18.17 -2.11
CA PRO A 56 6.18 17.52 -1.72
C PRO A 56 6.21 17.21 -0.22
N TYR A 57 6.79 16.06 0.12
CA TYR A 57 7.06 15.64 1.50
C TYR A 57 8.28 14.71 1.52
N LYS A 58 8.91 14.60 2.68
CA LYS A 58 10.06 13.73 2.96
C LYS A 58 9.82 12.83 4.16
N TYR A 59 8.87 13.19 5.01
CA TYR A 59 8.52 12.49 6.24
C TYR A 59 7.07 12.03 6.15
N LEU A 60 6.78 10.88 6.72
CA LEU A 60 5.44 10.30 6.70
C LEU A 60 4.97 9.99 8.10
N LYS A 61 3.78 10.45 8.46
CA LYS A 61 3.08 10.08 9.68
C LYS A 61 1.73 9.48 9.36
N ILE A 62 1.53 8.21 9.74
CA ILE A 62 0.28 7.46 9.49
C ILE A 62 -0.37 7.12 10.81
N VAL A 63 -1.66 7.38 10.93
CA VAL A 63 -2.49 7.01 12.08
C VAL A 63 -3.69 6.22 11.61
N GLY A 64 -3.81 4.99 12.06
CA GLY A 64 -4.84 4.05 11.62
C GLY A 64 -4.50 3.35 10.29
N GLY A 65 -5.45 2.60 9.75
CA GLY A 65 -5.29 1.92 8.46
C GLY A 65 -4.62 0.55 8.57
N ASN A 66 -4.59 -0.10 9.73
CA ASN A 66 -4.04 -1.46 9.91
C ASN A 66 -4.83 -2.55 9.16
N VAL A 67 -5.95 -2.20 8.58
CA VAL A 67 -6.81 -3.08 7.77
C VAL A 67 -6.79 -2.70 6.30
N THR A 68 -5.97 -1.72 5.93
CA THR A 68 -5.84 -1.26 4.56
C THR A 68 -4.42 -1.50 4.10
N ASN A 69 -4.25 -1.88 2.84
CA ASN A 69 -2.92 -1.92 2.27
C ASN A 69 -2.56 -0.52 1.74
N ILE A 70 -1.50 0.06 2.33
CA ILE A 70 -0.94 1.36 1.97
C ILE A 70 0.43 1.10 1.36
N ILE A 71 0.68 1.59 0.16
CA ILE A 71 1.97 1.40 -0.52
C ILE A 71 2.63 2.75 -0.77
N PHE A 72 3.92 2.85 -0.46
CA PHE A 72 4.79 3.92 -0.92
C PHE A 72 5.71 3.40 -2.04
N GLU A 73 5.80 4.17 -3.12
CA GLU A 73 6.75 3.93 -4.21
C GLU A 73 7.54 5.22 -4.50
N PRO A 74 8.86 5.14 -4.71
CA PRO A 74 9.64 6.29 -5.16
C PRO A 74 9.11 6.84 -6.49
N GLY A 75 8.86 8.14 -6.56
CA GLY A 75 8.33 8.80 -7.75
C GLY A 75 8.73 10.27 -7.82
N LYS A 76 8.98 10.78 -9.04
CA LYS A 76 9.39 12.18 -9.25
C LYS A 76 8.32 13.18 -8.81
N ASN A 77 7.04 12.81 -8.98
CA ASN A 77 5.89 13.68 -8.71
C ASN A 77 5.22 13.26 -7.41
N PRO A 78 5.41 13.99 -6.31
CA PRO A 78 4.81 13.66 -5.02
C PRO A 78 3.28 13.65 -5.11
N SER A 79 2.66 12.60 -4.65
CA SER A 79 1.19 12.51 -4.61
C SER A 79 0.69 11.47 -3.63
N VAL A 80 -0.54 11.68 -3.17
CA VAL A 80 -1.35 10.70 -2.45
C VAL A 80 -2.52 10.34 -3.34
N ARG A 81 -2.70 9.05 -3.58
CA ARG A 81 -3.75 8.52 -4.42
C ARG A 81 -4.61 7.52 -3.65
N ILE A 82 -5.92 7.58 -3.86
CA ILE A 82 -6.89 6.65 -3.28
C ILE A 82 -7.62 5.92 -4.39
N LEU A 83 -7.84 4.63 -4.22
CA LEU A 83 -8.57 3.78 -5.15
C LEU A 83 -9.98 4.32 -5.40
N LYS A 84 -10.36 4.57 -6.66
CA LYS A 84 -11.65 5.20 -7.05
C LYS A 84 -12.86 4.49 -6.51
N ARG A 85 -12.91 3.15 -6.62
CA ARG A 85 -14.05 2.39 -6.12
C ARG A 85 -14.22 2.44 -4.60
N TRP A 86 -13.16 2.83 -3.88
CA TRP A 86 -13.21 3.05 -2.43
C TRP A 86 -13.69 4.47 -2.08
N GLU A 87 -13.81 5.33 -3.08
CA GLU A 87 -14.29 6.70 -2.93
C GLU A 87 -15.77 6.83 -2.58
N SER A 88 -16.59 5.81 -2.87
CA SER A 88 -17.94 5.75 -2.30
C SER A 88 -17.93 5.91 -0.77
N PHE A 89 -16.77 5.70 -0.15
CA PHE A 89 -16.48 6.01 1.24
C PHE A 89 -16.01 7.46 1.48
N LYS A 90 -15.77 8.28 0.41
CA LYS A 90 -15.37 9.70 0.52
C LYS A 90 -16.41 10.55 1.24
N GLU A 91 -17.68 10.28 1.03
CA GLU A 91 -18.77 11.03 1.69
C GLU A 91 -18.62 11.10 3.21
N HIS A 92 -17.73 10.31 3.79
CA HIS A 92 -17.55 10.20 5.22
C HIS A 92 -16.16 10.63 5.72
N ASN A 93 -15.30 11.23 4.88
CA ASN A 93 -13.93 11.64 5.26
C ASN A 93 -13.15 10.53 6.00
N ASN A 94 -13.17 9.32 5.46
CA ASN A 94 -12.57 8.16 6.10
C ASN A 94 -11.04 8.20 6.13
N VAL A 95 -10.45 8.95 5.19
CA VAL A 95 -9.01 9.21 5.10
C VAL A 95 -8.80 10.70 4.89
N THR A 96 -7.91 11.27 5.67
CA THR A 96 -7.43 12.64 5.49
C THR A 96 -5.94 12.64 5.21
N ALA A 97 -5.52 13.49 4.25
CA ALA A 97 -4.13 13.66 3.89
C ALA A 97 -3.79 15.17 3.87
N CYS A 98 -2.75 15.56 4.59
CA CYS A 98 -2.23 16.92 4.54
C CYS A 98 -0.72 16.95 4.71
N VAL A 99 -0.05 17.96 4.12
CA VAL A 99 1.39 18.18 4.31
C VAL A 99 1.62 19.43 5.13
N LYS A 100 2.41 19.28 6.21
CA LYS A 100 2.90 20.36 7.06
C LYS A 100 4.38 20.11 7.34
N ASN A 101 5.23 21.13 7.18
CA ASN A 101 6.68 21.07 7.44
C ASN A 101 7.33 19.82 6.82
N ASP A 102 7.16 19.61 5.52
CA ASP A 102 7.65 18.45 4.76
C ASP A 102 7.16 17.07 5.26
N THR A 103 6.21 17.04 6.19
CA THR A 103 5.62 15.82 6.72
C THR A 103 4.22 15.61 6.13
N LEU A 104 4.02 14.48 5.48
CA LEU A 104 2.70 13.99 5.09
C LEU A 104 2.02 13.34 6.30
N TYR A 105 0.91 13.91 6.72
CA TYR A 105 0.00 13.33 7.72
C TYR A 105 -1.12 12.60 7.01
N LEU A 106 -1.21 11.29 7.21
CA LEU A 106 -2.25 10.42 6.69
C LEU A 106 -3.02 9.84 7.88
N THR A 107 -4.31 10.12 7.97
CA THR A 107 -5.13 9.67 9.11
C THR A 107 -6.37 8.93 8.62
N PHE A 108 -6.59 7.75 9.17
CA PHE A 108 -7.76 6.91 8.93
C PHE A 108 -8.72 6.98 10.13
N LYS A 109 -10.02 6.92 9.86
CA LYS A 109 -11.02 6.85 10.93
C LYS A 109 -10.96 5.51 11.67
N ASN A 110 -11.34 5.52 12.93
CA ASN A 110 -11.25 4.38 13.86
C ASN A 110 -11.90 3.08 13.39
N LYS A 111 -12.90 3.12 12.50
CA LYS A 111 -13.55 1.91 11.97
C LYS A 111 -12.61 0.99 11.17
N TYR A 112 -11.43 1.50 10.77
CA TYR A 112 -10.41 0.74 10.06
C TYR A 112 -9.30 0.22 10.98
N ASN A 113 -9.48 0.29 12.30
CA ASN A 113 -8.45 -0.12 13.27
C ASN A 113 -8.65 -1.52 13.84
N ASN A 114 -9.70 -2.26 13.45
CA ASN A 114 -10.17 -3.43 14.19
C ASN A 114 -10.32 -4.72 13.36
N ILE A 115 -9.53 -4.95 12.32
CA ILE A 115 -9.66 -6.20 11.57
C ILE A 115 -8.56 -7.21 11.95
N ASN A 116 -8.89 -8.49 11.78
CA ASN A 116 -7.99 -9.61 12.00
C ASN A 116 -6.79 -9.56 11.06
N GLU A 117 -5.62 -9.92 11.56
CA GLU A 117 -4.33 -9.84 10.84
C GLU A 117 -4.30 -10.58 9.49
N LYS A 118 -5.21 -11.53 9.25
CA LYS A 118 -5.28 -12.28 7.99
C LYS A 118 -5.94 -11.53 6.84
N ASP A 119 -6.74 -10.53 7.13
CA ASP A 119 -7.54 -9.85 6.09
C ASP A 119 -6.72 -8.83 5.29
N TRP A 120 -5.64 -8.30 5.85
CA TRP A 120 -4.78 -7.34 5.15
C TRP A 120 -3.98 -7.97 4.00
N MET A 121 -3.55 -9.23 4.13
CA MET A 121 -2.79 -9.94 3.07
C MET A 121 -3.61 -10.15 1.80
N GLN A 122 -4.94 -10.06 1.88
CA GLN A 122 -5.87 -10.21 0.77
C GLN A 122 -6.49 -8.88 0.34
N SER A 123 -6.21 -7.80 1.08
CA SER A 123 -6.81 -6.51 0.79
C SER A 123 -6.17 -5.87 -0.44
N GLU A 124 -7.03 -5.30 -1.28
CA GLU A 124 -6.58 -4.47 -2.38
C GLU A 124 -5.85 -3.23 -1.86
N VAL A 125 -4.85 -2.78 -2.60
CA VAL A 125 -4.12 -1.54 -2.29
C VAL A 125 -5.08 -0.36 -2.36
N LEU A 126 -5.41 0.21 -1.22
CA LEU A 126 -6.37 1.31 -1.14
C LEU A 126 -5.72 2.68 -1.26
N VAL A 127 -4.48 2.82 -0.79
CA VAL A 127 -3.76 4.08 -0.81
C VAL A 127 -2.37 3.89 -1.41
N ARG A 128 -2.01 4.74 -2.37
CA ARG A 128 -0.66 4.82 -2.94
C ARG A 128 -0.05 6.17 -2.67
N LEU A 129 1.18 6.15 -2.18
CA LEU A 129 1.97 7.30 -1.82
C LEU A 129 3.19 7.39 -2.73
N PHE A 130 3.47 8.57 -3.26
CA PHE A 130 4.63 8.81 -4.12
C PHE A 130 5.41 10.01 -3.62
N ALA A 131 6.73 9.87 -3.53
CA ALA A 131 7.69 10.96 -3.34
C ALA A 131 9.07 10.52 -3.82
N PRO A 132 9.99 11.45 -4.13
CA PRO A 132 11.34 11.08 -4.56
C PRO A 132 12.12 10.26 -3.52
N GLN A 133 11.88 10.53 -2.25
CA GLN A 133 12.50 9.85 -1.10
C GLN A 133 11.60 9.93 0.12
N LEU A 134 11.81 9.03 1.07
CA LEU A 134 11.11 8.99 2.35
C LEU A 134 12.12 8.80 3.49
N LEU A 135 12.47 9.89 4.20
CA LEU A 135 13.51 9.87 5.22
C LEU A 135 13.06 9.23 6.54
N SER A 136 11.79 9.37 6.88
CA SER A 136 11.24 8.69 8.05
C SER A 136 9.77 8.30 7.89
N VAL A 137 9.40 7.25 8.62
CA VAL A 137 8.03 6.77 8.81
C VAL A 137 7.70 6.75 10.30
N ASP A 138 6.61 7.41 10.68
CA ASP A 138 6.00 7.33 12.02
C ASP A 138 4.60 6.71 11.85
N GLY A 139 4.44 5.47 12.27
CA GLY A 139 3.22 4.67 12.08
C GLY A 139 2.56 4.28 13.39
N SER A 140 1.23 4.42 13.46
CA SER A 140 0.43 3.98 14.60
C SER A 140 -0.81 3.25 14.14
N ASN A 141 -0.95 1.96 14.51
CA ASN A 141 -2.03 1.08 14.07
C ASN A 141 -2.18 1.08 12.55
N THR A 142 -1.10 0.85 11.83
CA THR A 142 -1.05 0.95 10.36
C THR A 142 -0.44 -0.29 9.73
N ASN A 143 -0.89 -0.60 8.52
CA ASN A 143 -0.29 -1.60 7.65
C ASN A 143 0.23 -0.92 6.38
N PHE A 144 1.53 -1.03 6.15
CA PHE A 144 2.23 -0.18 5.21
C PHE A 144 3.37 -0.92 4.53
N GLU A 145 3.53 -0.71 3.22
CA GLU A 145 4.62 -1.25 2.42
C GLU A 145 5.46 -0.13 1.80
N LEU A 146 6.76 -0.25 1.88
CA LEU A 146 7.72 0.52 1.10
C LEU A 146 8.19 -0.33 -0.06
N GLN A 147 7.78 0.00 -1.27
CA GLN A 147 8.16 -0.76 -2.47
C GLN A 147 9.26 -0.03 -3.25
N LYS A 148 10.13 -0.81 -3.92
CA LYS A 148 11.16 -0.31 -4.85
C LYS A 148 12.09 0.74 -4.23
N MET A 149 12.39 0.60 -2.95
CA MET A 149 13.26 1.54 -2.24
C MET A 149 14.66 1.57 -2.84
N LYS A 150 15.18 2.79 -3.05
CA LYS A 150 16.54 3.03 -3.59
C LYS A 150 17.42 3.85 -2.65
N GLN A 151 16.82 4.43 -1.61
CA GLN A 151 17.55 5.23 -0.64
C GLN A 151 18.37 4.35 0.29
N ARG A 152 19.45 4.92 0.84
CA ARG A 152 20.41 4.20 1.67
C ARG A 152 20.17 4.37 3.18
N SER A 153 19.25 5.22 3.57
CA SER A 153 18.96 5.45 5.00
C SER A 153 17.50 5.69 5.22
N ILE A 154 16.98 5.16 6.33
CA ILE A 154 15.59 5.37 6.76
C ILE A 154 15.48 5.26 8.27
N SER A 155 14.62 6.11 8.86
CA SER A 155 14.20 6.03 10.26
C SER A 155 12.75 5.55 10.35
N ILE A 156 12.50 4.55 11.15
CA ILE A 156 11.20 3.89 11.31
C ILE A 156 10.78 3.98 12.78
N ASN A 157 9.62 4.54 13.06
CA ASN A 157 9.02 4.57 14.39
C ASN A 157 7.61 4.01 14.32
N LEU A 158 7.38 2.83 14.88
CA LEU A 158 6.10 2.14 14.84
C LEU A 158 5.57 1.85 16.25
N LYS A 159 4.27 1.99 16.40
CA LYS A 159 3.56 1.66 17.65
C LYS A 159 2.16 1.07 17.38
N GLY A 160 1.60 0.47 18.42
CA GLY A 160 0.31 -0.22 18.33
C GLY A 160 0.39 -1.47 17.45
N LYS A 161 -0.71 -1.90 16.88
CA LYS A 161 -0.76 -3.00 15.90
C LYS A 161 -0.35 -2.48 14.53
N SER A 162 0.94 -2.33 14.31
CA SER A 162 1.51 -1.81 13.06
C SER A 162 2.39 -2.85 12.38
N ARG A 163 2.33 -2.90 11.05
CA ARG A 163 3.23 -3.70 10.23
C ARG A 163 3.81 -2.82 9.13
N LEU A 164 5.11 -2.91 8.94
CA LEU A 164 5.83 -2.30 7.84
C LEU A 164 6.62 -3.37 7.11
N GLU A 165 6.39 -3.50 5.82
CA GLU A 165 7.22 -4.27 4.90
C GLU A 165 8.07 -3.32 4.06
N VAL A 166 9.34 -3.64 3.92
CA VAL A 166 10.29 -2.87 3.11
C VAL A 166 10.82 -3.75 2.01
N GLU A 167 10.30 -3.57 0.81
CA GLU A 167 10.84 -4.17 -0.41
C GLU A 167 11.89 -3.23 -1.00
N THR A 168 13.12 -3.71 -1.14
CA THR A 168 14.23 -2.89 -1.63
C THR A 168 14.86 -3.44 -2.89
N TYR A 169 15.26 -2.53 -3.78
CA TYR A 169 16.20 -2.78 -4.90
C TYR A 169 17.64 -2.40 -4.53
N ASN A 170 17.84 -1.78 -3.37
CA ASN A 170 19.17 -1.39 -2.92
C ASN A 170 19.75 -2.49 -2.03
N HIS A 171 20.96 -2.89 -2.34
CA HIS A 171 21.69 -3.89 -1.56
C HIS A 171 22.44 -3.29 -0.37
N ASP A 172 22.76 -1.99 -0.42
CA ASP A 172 23.59 -1.31 0.56
C ASP A 172 22.80 -0.23 1.29
N PHE A 173 22.66 -0.39 2.59
CA PHE A 173 22.08 0.59 3.50
C PHE A 173 23.16 1.21 4.39
N ASP A 174 23.21 2.53 4.46
CA ASP A 174 24.12 3.24 5.37
C ASP A 174 23.59 3.18 6.80
N THR A 175 22.32 3.53 6.98
CA THR A 175 21.74 3.63 8.31
C THR A 175 20.28 3.21 8.35
N LEU A 176 19.99 2.28 9.23
CA LEU A 176 18.64 1.88 9.60
C LEU A 176 18.41 2.18 11.08
N ASN A 177 17.51 3.10 11.38
CA ASN A 177 17.06 3.38 12.74
C ASN A 177 15.63 2.90 12.94
N VAL A 178 15.42 2.02 13.92
CA VAL A 178 14.11 1.43 14.20
C VAL A 178 13.72 1.67 15.64
N VAL A 179 12.55 2.24 15.87
CA VAL A 179 11.89 2.30 17.17
C VAL A 179 10.55 1.59 17.06
N GLN A 180 10.38 0.56 17.85
CA GLN A 180 9.15 -0.25 17.84
C GLN A 180 8.56 -0.37 19.25
N ARG A 181 7.23 -0.28 19.32
CA ARG A 181 6.49 -0.41 20.58
C ARG A 181 5.22 -1.22 20.38
N ASP A 182 4.72 -1.76 21.49
CA ASP A 182 3.46 -2.50 21.59
C ASP A 182 3.47 -3.83 20.81
N SER A 183 2.80 -3.91 19.65
CA SER A 183 2.70 -5.12 18.82
C SER A 183 3.09 -4.83 17.37
N SER A 184 4.18 -4.11 17.16
CA SER A 184 4.58 -3.69 15.83
C SER A 184 5.62 -4.62 15.19
N GLN A 185 5.60 -4.68 13.85
CA GLN A 185 6.48 -5.53 13.05
C GLN A 185 7.14 -4.70 11.95
N VAL A 186 8.43 -4.91 11.72
CA VAL A 186 9.20 -4.38 10.59
C VAL A 186 9.90 -5.54 9.90
N ILE A 187 9.65 -5.70 8.60
CA ILE A 187 10.17 -6.81 7.81
C ILE A 187 10.86 -6.23 6.57
N PHE A 188 12.12 -6.61 6.36
CA PHE A 188 12.87 -6.28 5.17
C PHE A 188 12.93 -7.47 4.23
N GLU A 189 12.51 -7.27 3.00
CA GLU A 189 12.54 -8.26 1.94
C GLU A 189 13.28 -7.71 0.72
N MET A 190 14.03 -8.57 0.06
CA MET A 190 14.56 -8.22 -1.26
C MET A 190 13.47 -8.38 -2.31
N SER A 191 13.44 -7.45 -3.27
CA SER A 191 12.52 -7.58 -4.40
C SER A 191 12.71 -8.93 -5.11
N PRO A 192 11.60 -9.62 -5.43
CA PRO A 192 11.63 -10.86 -6.20
C PRO A 192 12.40 -10.77 -7.53
N ASP A 193 12.42 -9.60 -8.15
CA ASP A 193 13.15 -9.34 -9.41
C ASP A 193 14.69 -9.48 -9.26
N LEU A 194 15.19 -9.49 -8.02
CA LEU A 194 16.60 -9.62 -7.68
C LEU A 194 16.98 -11.03 -7.18
N PHE A 195 16.10 -12.01 -7.35
CA PHE A 195 16.37 -13.39 -6.98
C PHE A 195 17.59 -13.94 -7.73
N GLY A 196 18.69 -14.04 -7.01
CA GLY A 196 19.85 -14.70 -7.57
C GLY A 196 21.03 -14.89 -6.62
N SER A 197 21.33 -14.01 -5.69
CA SER A 197 22.47 -14.21 -4.78
C SER A 197 22.84 -13.05 -3.86
N SER A 198 22.34 -11.86 -4.05
CA SER A 198 22.78 -10.71 -3.27
C SER A 198 22.07 -10.67 -1.92
N MET A 199 22.87 -10.51 -0.87
CA MET A 199 22.40 -10.26 0.48
C MET A 199 22.31 -8.75 0.69
N MET A 200 21.33 -8.28 1.45
CA MET A 200 21.33 -6.88 1.91
C MET A 200 22.52 -6.65 2.84
N HIS A 201 23.11 -5.49 2.71
CA HIS A 201 24.20 -5.03 3.58
C HIS A 201 23.77 -3.76 4.32
N PHE A 202 23.93 -3.76 5.63
CA PHE A 202 23.67 -2.61 6.47
C PHE A 202 24.97 -2.18 7.17
N ASN A 203 25.42 -0.96 6.92
CA ASN A 203 26.58 -0.43 7.65
C ASN A 203 26.22 -0.24 9.13
N ASN A 204 25.07 0.37 9.42
CA ASN A 204 24.64 0.62 10.78
C ASN A 204 23.16 0.28 10.99
N VAL A 205 22.87 -0.54 11.98
CA VAL A 205 21.50 -0.82 12.42
C VAL A 205 21.38 -0.44 13.90
N SER A 206 20.42 0.43 14.22
CA SER A 206 20.05 0.75 15.59
C SER A 206 18.57 0.42 15.81
N ALA A 207 18.27 -0.45 16.76
CA ALA A 207 16.90 -0.82 17.08
C ALA A 207 16.61 -0.66 18.58
N ASN A 208 15.52 0.03 18.89
CA ASN A 208 14.97 0.15 20.24
C ASN A 208 13.55 -0.41 20.24
N MET A 209 13.35 -1.54 20.90
CA MET A 209 12.17 -2.38 20.75
C MET A 209 11.59 -2.71 22.12
N THR A 210 10.29 -2.41 22.31
CA THR A 210 9.57 -2.67 23.56
C THR A 210 8.20 -3.27 23.28
N GLY A 211 7.78 -4.23 24.09
CA GLY A 211 6.54 -4.99 23.89
C GLY A 211 6.70 -6.16 22.93
N TYR A 212 5.63 -6.64 22.34
CA TYR A 212 5.63 -7.78 21.41
C TYR A 212 6.01 -7.34 20.01
N THR A 213 7.27 -6.98 19.80
CA THR A 213 7.73 -6.42 18.53
C THR A 213 8.63 -7.39 17.78
N LEU A 214 8.62 -7.28 16.45
CA LEU A 214 9.45 -8.08 15.55
C LEU A 214 10.22 -7.17 14.59
N LEU A 215 11.54 -7.33 14.53
CA LEU A 215 12.39 -6.81 13.47
C LEU A 215 13.00 -7.97 12.69
N ASP A 216 12.62 -8.11 11.43
CA ASP A 216 13.24 -9.07 10.50
C ASP A 216 14.02 -8.28 9.44
N VAL A 217 15.34 -8.43 9.43
CA VAL A 217 16.21 -7.78 8.43
C VAL A 217 16.55 -8.71 7.26
N GLY A 218 15.84 -9.83 7.14
CA GLY A 218 15.95 -10.75 6.03
C GLY A 218 17.33 -11.37 5.86
N ARG A 219 17.67 -11.70 4.61
CA ARG A 219 18.99 -12.21 4.23
C ARG A 219 19.99 -11.07 4.13
N SER A 220 20.57 -10.69 5.26
CA SER A 220 21.47 -9.54 5.34
C SER A 220 22.77 -9.88 6.06
N TYR A 221 23.77 -9.01 5.93
CA TYR A 221 24.84 -8.88 6.90
C TYR A 221 24.94 -7.42 7.37
N ILE A 222 25.41 -7.22 8.60
CA ILE A 222 25.41 -5.93 9.29
C ILE A 222 26.81 -5.71 9.82
N ASP A 223 27.39 -4.52 9.57
CA ASP A 223 28.71 -4.17 10.10
C ASP A 223 28.63 -3.74 11.57
N HIS A 224 27.68 -2.87 11.89
CA HIS A 224 27.49 -2.36 13.23
C HIS A 224 26.03 -2.47 13.65
N ILE A 225 25.76 -3.17 14.74
CA ILE A 225 24.41 -3.33 15.26
C ILE A 225 24.35 -2.89 16.73
N LYS A 226 23.35 -2.05 17.03
CA LYS A 226 22.99 -1.64 18.39
C LYS A 226 21.55 -2.01 18.67
N LEU A 227 21.36 -2.99 19.57
CA LEU A 227 20.03 -3.48 19.94
C LEU A 227 19.74 -3.11 21.40
N ASN A 228 18.59 -2.49 21.64
CA ASN A 228 17.95 -2.35 22.95
C ASN A 228 16.57 -3.00 22.84
N ILE A 229 16.43 -4.21 23.32
CA ILE A 229 15.24 -5.04 23.12
C ILE A 229 14.69 -5.52 24.47
N SER A 230 13.36 -5.50 24.63
CA SER A 230 12.69 -6.08 25.79
C SER A 230 12.54 -7.60 25.63
N ASP A 231 12.27 -8.29 26.74
CA ASP A 231 12.15 -9.77 26.77
C ASP A 231 11.04 -10.32 25.87
N SER A 232 10.05 -9.50 25.50
CA SER A 232 8.94 -9.88 24.62
C SER A 232 9.15 -9.51 23.15
N SER A 233 10.30 -8.91 22.82
CA SER A 233 10.65 -8.51 21.46
C SER A 233 11.54 -9.55 20.78
N ALA A 234 11.46 -9.66 19.45
CA ALA A 234 12.30 -10.56 18.66
C ALA A 234 13.00 -9.84 17.50
N VAL A 235 14.23 -10.25 17.23
CA VAL A 235 15.00 -9.82 16.04
C VAL A 235 15.43 -11.06 15.27
N ILE A 236 15.12 -11.10 13.97
CA ILE A 236 15.58 -12.15 13.06
C ILE A 236 16.79 -11.63 12.30
N LEU A 237 17.91 -12.31 12.46
CA LEU A 237 19.18 -12.00 11.83
C LEU A 237 19.68 -13.20 11.04
N SER A 238 20.30 -12.97 9.88
CA SER A 238 21.05 -14.01 9.18
C SER A 238 22.30 -14.41 9.96
N GLY A 239 22.83 -15.63 9.73
CA GLY A 239 24.03 -16.13 10.44
C GLY A 239 25.27 -15.24 10.28
N LYS A 240 25.39 -14.47 9.19
CA LYS A 240 26.46 -13.48 9.02
C LYS A 240 26.28 -12.27 9.92
N SER A 241 25.04 -11.78 10.05
CA SER A 241 24.71 -10.61 10.90
C SER A 241 24.86 -10.89 12.39
N ILE A 242 24.70 -12.15 12.83
CA ILE A 242 24.89 -12.54 14.23
C ILE A 242 26.34 -12.25 14.72
N ARG A 243 27.29 -12.27 13.83
CA ARG A 243 28.71 -12.00 14.18
C ARG A 243 28.97 -10.53 14.52
N ALA A 244 28.11 -9.61 14.11
CA ALA A 244 28.20 -8.19 14.41
C ALA A 244 27.67 -7.82 15.80
N ILE A 245 27.02 -8.76 16.51
CA ILE A 245 26.54 -8.52 17.87
C ILE A 245 27.74 -8.46 18.82
N PRO A 246 27.94 -7.34 19.54
CA PRO A 246 28.96 -7.24 20.56
C PRO A 246 28.75 -8.33 21.62
N LYS A 247 29.84 -9.02 21.99
CA LYS A 247 29.83 -10.03 23.09
C LYS A 247 29.84 -9.33 24.44
#